data_4595c721c427499d4e9465677fa1567d
#
_entry.id   4595c721c427499d4e9465677fa1567d
#
_cell.length_a   1.000
_cell.length_b   1.000
_cell.length_c   1.000
_cell.angle_alpha   90.00
_cell.angle_beta   90.00
_cell.angle_gamma   90.00
#
_symmetry.space_group_name_H-M   'P 1'
#
loop_
_entity.id
_entity.type
_entity.pdbx_description
1 polymer ?
#
loop_
_entity_poly.entity_id
_entity_poly.type
_entity_poly.pdbx_seq_one_letter_code
_entity_poly.pdbx_strand_id
1 'polypeptide(L)'
;MTSKADTFDYVVVGGGTAGSIMVNRLSADGASVCLLEAGPKDRHPFIHIPAGYIKNIYSPKLTWNFESKPEPATANRSFPLPQGRVLGGSSSINGLNYVRGQREDYDNWAQMGNTGWSYSE
;
A
#
# COMPACT_ATOMS: atom_id res chain seq x y z
N MET A 1 -3.31 2.27 38.73
CA MET A 1 -4.50 2.27 37.87
C MET A 1 -4.19 1.36 36.71
N THR A 2 -4.74 0.16 36.69
CA THR A 2 -4.63 -0.75 35.54
C THR A 2 -5.52 -0.20 34.43
N SER A 3 -4.94 0.27 33.32
CA SER A 3 -5.74 0.64 32.16
C SER A 3 -6.50 -0.59 31.70
N LYS A 4 -7.81 -0.46 31.55
CA LYS A 4 -8.64 -1.50 30.93
C LYS A 4 -8.08 -1.70 29.51
N ALA A 5 -7.63 -2.90 29.19
CA ALA A 5 -7.16 -3.20 27.85
C ALA A 5 -8.32 -3.03 26.86
N ASP A 6 -8.10 -2.27 25.81
CA ASP A 6 -9.07 -2.17 24.72
C ASP A 6 -9.11 -3.54 24.01
N THR A 7 -10.31 -4.09 23.86
CA THR A 7 -10.53 -5.38 23.22
C THR A 7 -11.30 -5.17 21.93
N PHE A 8 -10.80 -5.77 20.85
CA PHE A 8 -11.39 -5.72 19.52
C PHE A 8 -11.54 -7.14 18.97
N ASP A 9 -12.53 -7.36 18.12
CA ASP A 9 -12.69 -8.64 17.42
C ASP A 9 -11.55 -8.86 16.41
N TYR A 10 -11.09 -7.77 15.78
CA TYR A 10 -9.97 -7.79 14.81
C TYR A 10 -9.01 -6.64 15.04
N VAL A 11 -7.71 -6.92 14.82
CA VAL A 11 -6.67 -5.90 14.74
C VAL A 11 -6.03 -6.00 13.38
N VAL A 12 -6.11 -4.90 12.59
CA VAL A 12 -5.50 -4.77 11.27
C VAL A 12 -4.27 -3.89 11.39
N VAL A 13 -3.11 -4.40 11.00
CA VAL A 13 -1.85 -3.66 11.04
C VAL A 13 -1.53 -3.12 9.66
N GLY A 14 -1.44 -1.81 9.54
CA GLY A 14 -1.20 -1.06 8.31
C GLY A 14 -2.48 -0.55 7.65
N GLY A 15 -2.65 0.78 7.64
CA GLY A 15 -3.77 1.50 7.03
C GLY A 15 -3.57 1.80 5.53
N GLY A 16 -2.84 0.95 4.80
CA GLY A 16 -2.66 1.04 3.36
C GLY A 16 -3.85 0.50 2.57
N THR A 17 -3.68 0.30 1.25
CA THR A 17 -4.72 -0.15 0.32
C THR A 17 -5.41 -1.42 0.80
N ALA A 18 -4.65 -2.46 1.15
CA ALA A 18 -5.20 -3.73 1.59
C ALA A 18 -5.88 -3.62 2.97
N GLY A 19 -5.20 -2.97 3.94
CA GLY A 19 -5.74 -2.82 5.30
C GLY A 19 -7.04 -2.02 5.33
N SER A 20 -7.16 -0.98 4.53
CA SER A 20 -8.39 -0.19 4.41
C SER A 20 -9.57 -1.02 3.88
N ILE A 21 -9.33 -1.90 2.92
CA ILE A 21 -10.34 -2.84 2.40
C ILE A 21 -10.74 -3.85 3.49
N MET A 22 -9.75 -4.41 4.19
CA MET A 22 -10.01 -5.38 5.26
C MET A 22 -10.84 -4.76 6.38
N VAL A 23 -10.46 -3.56 6.85
CA VAL A 23 -11.25 -2.84 7.87
C VAL A 23 -12.67 -2.60 7.42
N ASN A 24 -12.85 -2.11 6.19
CA ASN A 24 -14.18 -1.87 5.63
C ASN A 24 -15.04 -3.15 5.61
N ARG A 25 -14.48 -4.27 5.17
CA ARG A 25 -15.21 -5.54 5.07
C ARG A 25 -15.51 -6.16 6.44
N LEU A 26 -14.52 -6.21 7.32
CA LEU A 26 -14.68 -6.79 8.65
C LEU A 26 -15.65 -6.00 9.54
N SER A 27 -15.68 -4.67 9.39
CA SER A 27 -16.59 -3.83 10.16
C SER A 27 -18.01 -3.79 9.59
N ALA A 28 -18.23 -4.19 8.34
CA ALA A 28 -19.54 -4.15 7.70
C ALA A 28 -20.57 -5.04 8.40
N ASP A 29 -20.13 -6.14 8.97
CA ASP A 29 -20.98 -7.11 9.70
C ASP A 29 -21.07 -6.81 11.20
N GLY A 30 -20.65 -5.62 11.64
CA GLY A 30 -20.75 -5.15 13.02
C GLY A 30 -19.61 -5.58 13.94
N ALA A 31 -18.55 -6.20 13.44
CA ALA A 31 -17.37 -6.51 14.23
C ALA A 31 -16.62 -5.23 14.65
N SER A 32 -16.07 -5.22 15.85
CA SER A 32 -15.18 -4.17 16.32
C SER A 32 -13.78 -4.35 15.72
N VAL A 33 -13.29 -3.38 14.96
CA VAL A 33 -12.01 -3.46 14.26
C VAL A 33 -11.09 -2.33 14.69
N CYS A 34 -9.88 -2.68 15.14
CA CYS A 34 -8.81 -1.73 15.41
C CYS A 34 -7.85 -1.66 14.22
N LEU A 35 -7.66 -0.48 13.65
CA LEU A 35 -6.66 -0.22 12.62
C LEU A 35 -5.43 0.47 13.24
N LEU A 36 -4.28 -0.16 13.11
CA LEU A 36 -2.99 0.38 13.54
C LEU A 36 -2.21 0.88 12.32
N GLU A 37 -1.95 2.18 12.24
CA GLU A 37 -1.15 2.79 11.18
C GLU A 37 0.08 3.47 11.79
N ALA A 38 1.25 3.22 11.20
CA ALA A 38 2.53 3.77 11.67
C ALA A 38 2.73 5.24 11.29
N GLY A 39 2.06 5.68 10.23
CA GLY A 39 2.18 7.03 9.71
C GLY A 39 1.09 7.98 10.20
N PRO A 40 1.19 9.24 9.82
CA PRO A 40 0.17 10.24 10.13
C PRO A 40 -1.11 10.03 9.32
N LYS A 41 -2.15 10.78 9.68
CA LYS A 41 -3.34 10.94 8.82
C LYS A 41 -2.95 11.61 7.50
N ASP A 42 -3.67 11.32 6.45
CA ASP A 42 -3.49 11.78 5.07
C ASP A 42 -3.89 13.26 4.84
N ARG A 43 -3.64 14.12 5.83
CA ARG A 43 -4.04 15.54 5.80
C ARG A 43 -3.04 16.47 5.11
N HIS A 44 -1.91 15.93 4.62
CA HIS A 44 -0.90 16.75 3.97
C HIS A 44 -1.44 17.29 2.63
N PRO A 45 -1.38 18.61 2.35
CA PRO A 45 -2.01 19.20 1.16
C PRO A 45 -1.57 18.55 -0.15
N PHE A 46 -0.31 18.16 -0.27
CA PHE A 46 0.21 17.52 -1.48
C PHE A 46 -0.29 16.09 -1.72
N ILE A 47 -0.95 15.47 -0.75
CA ILE A 47 -1.64 14.19 -0.97
C ILE A 47 -2.89 14.43 -1.83
N HIS A 48 -3.56 15.55 -1.64
CA HIS A 48 -4.81 15.89 -2.32
C HIS A 48 -4.61 16.68 -3.62
N ILE A 49 -3.36 17.00 -3.98
CA ILE A 49 -3.00 17.68 -5.22
C ILE A 49 -2.23 16.69 -6.10
N PRO A 50 -2.75 16.29 -7.28
CA PRO A 50 -2.11 15.26 -8.11
C PRO A 50 -0.62 15.51 -8.38
N ALA A 51 -0.22 16.72 -8.74
CA ALA A 51 1.18 17.08 -8.94
C ALA A 51 2.04 17.02 -7.65
N GLY A 52 1.41 16.92 -6.49
CA GLY A 52 2.08 16.86 -5.18
C GLY A 52 2.82 15.55 -4.92
N TYR A 53 2.51 14.49 -5.68
CA TYR A 53 3.12 13.18 -5.47
C TYR A 53 4.65 13.22 -5.53
N ILE A 54 5.24 14.05 -6.41
CA ILE A 54 6.70 14.21 -6.54
C ILE A 54 7.35 14.62 -5.22
N LYS A 55 6.67 15.45 -4.42
CA LYS A 55 7.16 15.87 -3.10
C LYS A 55 6.88 14.80 -2.05
N ASN A 56 5.76 14.10 -2.16
CA ASN A 56 5.34 13.10 -1.17
C ASN A 56 6.22 11.87 -1.19
N ILE A 57 6.63 11.36 -2.37
CA ILE A 57 7.44 10.14 -2.50
C ILE A 57 8.82 10.26 -1.87
N TYR A 58 9.34 11.47 -1.69
CA TYR A 58 10.63 11.73 -1.03
C TYR A 58 10.47 12.27 0.39
N SER A 59 9.25 12.38 0.89
CA SER A 59 9.00 12.95 2.23
C SER A 59 9.30 11.92 3.33
N PRO A 60 10.29 12.15 4.21
CA PRO A 60 10.58 11.24 5.33
C PRO A 60 9.45 11.16 6.36
N LYS A 61 8.48 12.07 6.30
CA LYS A 61 7.28 12.05 7.15
C LYS A 61 6.20 11.11 6.62
N LEU A 62 6.16 10.91 5.29
CA LEU A 62 5.09 10.17 4.61
C LEU A 62 5.57 8.84 4.03
N THR A 63 6.88 8.56 4.09
CA THR A 63 7.47 7.35 3.52
C THR A 63 8.46 6.68 4.46
N TRP A 64 8.71 5.38 4.22
CA TRP A 64 9.76 4.62 4.89
C TRP A 64 11.16 4.85 4.30
N ASN A 65 11.25 5.44 3.10
CA ASN A 65 12.52 5.71 2.40
C ASN A 65 13.45 4.49 2.33
N PHE A 66 12.90 3.33 1.99
CA PHE A 66 13.71 2.15 1.76
C PHE A 66 14.60 2.31 0.53
N GLU A 67 15.72 1.61 0.52
CA GLU A 67 16.61 1.49 -0.62
C GLU A 67 16.88 0.03 -0.94
N SER A 68 17.03 -0.29 -2.22
CA SER A 68 17.46 -1.61 -2.64
C SER A 68 18.93 -1.85 -2.29
N LYS A 69 19.30 -3.12 -2.08
CA LYS A 69 20.72 -3.48 -2.01
C LYS A 69 21.35 -3.36 -3.39
N PRO A 70 22.62 -2.88 -3.48
CA PRO A 70 23.38 -2.96 -4.73
C PRO A 70 23.57 -4.41 -5.16
N GLU A 71 23.36 -4.71 -6.44
CA GLU A 71 23.55 -6.03 -7.03
C GLU A 71 24.31 -5.93 -8.36
N PRO A 72 25.06 -6.97 -8.78
CA PRO A 72 25.76 -6.97 -10.05
C PRO A 72 24.84 -6.74 -11.26
N ALA A 73 23.62 -7.30 -11.23
CA ALA A 73 22.62 -7.12 -12.28
C ALA A 73 22.16 -5.67 -12.46
N THR A 74 22.33 -4.83 -11.44
CA THR A 74 22.01 -3.40 -11.47
C THR A 74 23.25 -2.51 -11.58
N ALA A 75 24.38 -3.07 -12.04
CA ALA A 75 25.68 -2.40 -12.04
C ALA A 75 26.07 -1.83 -10.67
N ASN A 76 25.77 -2.58 -9.60
CA ASN A 76 25.99 -2.23 -8.20
C ASN A 76 25.34 -0.90 -7.77
N ARG A 77 24.21 -0.55 -8.39
CA ARG A 77 23.45 0.63 -8.00
C ARG A 77 22.39 0.29 -6.96
N SER A 78 22.20 1.18 -6.01
CA SER A 78 21.04 1.22 -5.12
C SER A 78 19.94 2.10 -5.71
N PHE A 79 18.69 1.71 -5.51
CA PHE A 79 17.52 2.46 -5.96
C PHE A 79 16.63 2.81 -4.77
N PRO A 80 16.07 4.03 -4.74
CA PRO A 80 15.07 4.38 -3.74
C PRO A 80 13.79 3.54 -3.97
N LEU A 81 13.25 3.00 -2.88
CA LEU A 81 12.02 2.22 -2.84
C LEU A 81 11.03 2.92 -1.89
N PRO A 82 10.44 4.04 -2.30
CA PRO A 82 9.52 4.77 -1.44
C PRO A 82 8.25 3.94 -1.19
N GLN A 83 8.00 3.66 0.09
CA GLN A 83 6.78 3.00 0.56
C GLN A 83 6.02 3.95 1.48
N GLY A 84 4.72 4.09 1.25
CA GLY A 84 3.90 4.99 2.05
C GLY A 84 3.87 4.60 3.53
N ARG A 85 4.12 5.58 4.39
CA ARG A 85 3.92 5.54 5.84
C ARG A 85 2.96 6.65 6.21
N VAL A 86 1.71 6.45 5.91
CA VAL A 86 0.61 7.40 6.05
C VAL A 86 -0.70 6.64 5.91
N LEU A 87 -1.78 7.12 6.47
CA LEU A 87 -3.11 6.54 6.24
C LEU A 87 -3.41 6.52 4.72
N GLY A 88 -3.81 5.36 4.21
CA GLY A 88 -3.90 5.07 2.78
C GLY A 88 -2.62 4.43 2.20
N GLY A 89 -1.49 4.46 2.94
CA GLY A 89 -0.23 3.85 2.52
C GLY A 89 0.31 4.41 1.20
N SER A 90 0.85 3.55 0.36
CA SER A 90 1.40 3.95 -0.94
C SER A 90 0.35 4.49 -1.90
N SER A 91 -0.95 4.17 -1.73
CA SER A 91 -2.00 4.78 -2.54
C SER A 91 -2.19 6.29 -2.28
N SER A 92 -1.77 6.78 -1.10
CA SER A 92 -1.79 8.22 -0.78
C SER A 92 -0.60 9.00 -1.35
N ILE A 93 0.43 8.32 -1.85
CA ILE A 93 1.66 8.98 -2.34
C ILE A 93 2.07 8.54 -3.74
N ASN A 94 1.33 7.67 -4.41
CA ASN A 94 1.66 7.12 -5.72
C ASN A 94 1.61 8.20 -6.82
N GLY A 95 2.15 7.86 -8.01
CA GLY A 95 2.20 8.76 -9.17
C GLY A 95 0.89 8.88 -9.94
N LEU A 96 -0.19 8.26 -9.48
CA LEU A 96 -1.54 8.29 -10.09
C LEU A 96 -1.58 7.78 -11.53
N ASN A 97 -0.60 6.97 -11.94
CA ASN A 97 -0.60 6.33 -13.25
C ASN A 97 -1.54 5.13 -13.24
N TYR A 98 -2.54 5.17 -14.10
CA TYR A 98 -3.42 4.04 -14.33
C TYR A 98 -2.98 3.30 -15.59
N VAL A 99 -2.41 2.12 -15.42
CA VAL A 99 -1.97 1.24 -16.50
C VAL A 99 -2.60 -0.14 -16.29
N ARG A 100 -3.28 -0.64 -17.30
CA ARG A 100 -3.75 -2.03 -17.30
C ARG A 100 -2.64 -2.94 -17.85
N GLY A 101 -2.54 -4.15 -17.30
CA GLY A 101 -1.70 -5.20 -17.88
C GLY A 101 -2.17 -5.57 -19.29
N GLN A 102 -1.26 -6.02 -20.12
CA GLN A 102 -1.58 -6.51 -21.46
C GLN A 102 -2.28 -7.88 -21.35
N ARG A 103 -3.11 -8.19 -22.34
CA ARG A 103 -3.82 -9.49 -22.38
C ARG A 103 -2.85 -10.66 -22.30
N GLU A 104 -1.76 -10.56 -23.04
CA GLU A 104 -0.73 -11.57 -23.13
C GLU A 104 -0.06 -11.88 -21.79
N ASP A 105 0.08 -10.89 -20.90
CA ASP A 105 0.64 -11.10 -19.57
C ASP A 105 -0.23 -12.04 -18.74
N TYR A 106 -1.54 -11.81 -18.74
CA TYR A 106 -2.51 -12.64 -18.01
C TYR A 106 -2.66 -14.02 -18.64
N ASP A 107 -2.75 -14.09 -19.98
CA ASP A 107 -2.86 -15.36 -20.69
C ASP A 107 -1.61 -16.23 -20.48
N ASN A 108 -0.42 -15.61 -20.41
CA ASN A 108 0.81 -16.32 -20.05
C ASN A 108 0.76 -16.86 -18.62
N TRP A 109 0.22 -16.11 -17.67
CA TRP A 109 0.06 -16.61 -16.30
C TRP A 109 -0.84 -17.83 -16.26
N ALA A 110 -1.97 -17.81 -16.97
CA ALA A 110 -2.85 -18.97 -17.08
C ALA A 110 -2.14 -20.18 -17.73
N GLN A 111 -1.36 -19.96 -18.78
CA GLN A 111 -0.58 -21.02 -19.46
C GLN A 111 0.49 -21.62 -18.54
N MET A 112 1.05 -20.85 -17.60
CA MET A 112 1.96 -21.35 -16.56
C MET A 112 1.27 -22.20 -15.48
N GLY A 113 -0.03 -22.48 -15.62
CA GLY A 113 -0.81 -23.30 -14.70
C GLY A 113 -1.64 -22.54 -13.67
N ASN A 114 -1.68 -21.20 -13.75
CA ASN A 114 -2.50 -20.38 -12.86
C ASN A 114 -3.92 -20.26 -13.41
N THR A 115 -4.72 -21.28 -13.23
CA THR A 115 -6.14 -21.33 -13.68
C THR A 115 -6.92 -20.18 -13.02
N GLY A 116 -7.76 -19.49 -13.79
CA GLY A 116 -8.53 -18.33 -13.32
C GLY A 116 -7.79 -17.00 -13.44
N TRP A 117 -6.61 -16.97 -14.09
CA TRP A 117 -5.81 -15.77 -14.25
C TRP A 117 -5.67 -15.30 -15.70
N SER A 118 -6.42 -15.90 -16.64
CA SER A 118 -6.43 -15.40 -18.01
C SER A 118 -7.16 -14.04 -18.09
N TYR A 119 -6.84 -13.27 -19.12
CA TYR A 119 -7.45 -11.96 -19.33
C TYR A 119 -8.97 -11.99 -19.46
N SER A 120 -9.53 -13.12 -19.91
CA SER A 120 -10.97 -13.32 -20.13
C SER A 120 -11.71 -13.93 -18.94
N GLU A 121 -11.00 -14.37 -17.92
CA GLU A 121 -11.54 -14.90 -16.66
C GLU A 121 -11.57 -13.84 -15.57
#